data_0c296dff35a7b285b951af011d1bdab0
#
_entry.id   0c296dff35a7b285b951af011d1bdab0
#
_cell.length_a   1.000
_cell.length_b   1.000
_cell.length_c   1.000
_cell.angle_alpha   90.00
_cell.angle_beta   90.00
_cell.angle_gamma   90.00
#
_symmetry.space_group_name_H-M   'P 1'
#
loop_
_entity.id
_entity.type
_entity.pdbx_description
1 polymer ?
#
loop_
_entity_poly.entity_id
_entity_poly.type
_entity_poly.pdbx_seq_one_letter_code
_entity_poly.pdbx_strand_id
1 'polypeptide(L)'
;MVKTITFIKRKPGMSVDDFGQYWRKQHAAIVIKLPGLRRYVQCHTIPSGYRNGEPAYDGVAEVWFDSTGAMREGAQTAEYRAVRADEPNFIDLTKIDFVITEERVQKDAPADPSMVHLVEFVTRKPGMSVEAFQRHWSGVHGPLGAKIPMVRRYVQCHVRPAAYRDGRQPPYDGVAEVWFDSTAAMRESATTPEYRAVRADEPNFIDTTHPVPFIITRDFAVL
;
A
#
# COMPACT_ATOMS: atom_id res chain seq x y z
N MET A 1 12.03 -10.04 -6.23
CA MET A 1 11.45 -9.99 -4.86
C MET A 1 9.93 -9.95 -4.97
N VAL A 2 9.23 -10.39 -3.92
CA VAL A 2 7.78 -10.19 -3.78
C VAL A 2 7.53 -9.27 -2.60
N LYS A 3 6.48 -8.45 -2.69
CA LYS A 3 6.06 -7.53 -1.64
C LYS A 3 4.67 -7.94 -1.15
N THR A 4 4.49 -8.05 0.15
CA THR A 4 3.16 -8.10 0.76
C THR A 4 2.80 -6.71 1.26
N ILE A 5 1.55 -6.31 1.06
CA ILE A 5 0.98 -5.08 1.60
C ILE A 5 -0.21 -5.50 2.46
N THR A 6 -0.08 -5.33 3.77
CA THR A 6 -1.15 -5.63 4.73
C THR A 6 -1.86 -4.34 5.11
N PHE A 7 -3.18 -4.32 4.95
CA PHE A 7 -4.04 -3.17 5.26
C PHE A 7 -4.45 -3.27 6.72
N ILE A 8 -4.16 -2.22 7.49
CA ILE A 8 -4.27 -2.28 8.94
C ILE A 8 -5.26 -1.23 9.43
N LYS A 9 -6.26 -1.70 10.18
CA LYS A 9 -7.13 -0.87 11.00
C LYS A 9 -6.79 -1.10 12.46
N ARG A 10 -6.61 -0.01 13.25
CA ARG A 10 -6.32 -0.14 14.67
C ARG A 10 -7.47 -0.79 15.43
N LYS A 11 -7.15 -1.42 16.55
CA LYS A 11 -8.10 -2.02 17.47
C LYS A 11 -9.14 -0.99 17.93
N PRO A 12 -10.44 -1.32 17.99
CA PRO A 12 -11.48 -0.44 18.50
C PRO A 12 -11.14 0.09 19.90
N GLY A 13 -11.32 1.39 20.11
CA GLY A 13 -11.01 2.06 21.37
C GLY A 13 -9.55 2.45 21.58
N MET A 14 -8.64 2.01 20.71
CA MET A 14 -7.22 2.41 20.76
C MET A 14 -7.03 3.79 20.12
N SER A 15 -6.28 4.67 20.75
CA SER A 15 -5.92 5.96 20.14
C SER A 15 -4.96 5.77 18.95
N VAL A 16 -4.93 6.76 18.05
CA VAL A 16 -3.98 6.75 16.93
C VAL A 16 -2.53 6.76 17.41
N ASP A 17 -2.26 7.51 18.48
CA ASP A 17 -0.93 7.62 19.07
C ASP A 17 -0.48 6.30 19.72
N ASP A 18 -1.34 5.66 20.52
CA ASP A 18 -1.04 4.37 21.15
C ASP A 18 -0.84 3.28 20.09
N PHE A 19 -1.69 3.24 19.06
CA PHE A 19 -1.54 2.36 17.91
C PHE A 19 -0.18 2.55 17.24
N GLY A 20 0.16 3.79 16.91
CA GLY A 20 1.41 4.11 16.23
C GLY A 20 2.65 3.78 17.08
N GLN A 21 2.59 4.01 18.41
CA GLN A 21 3.68 3.66 19.31
C GLN A 21 3.85 2.14 19.45
N TYR A 22 2.73 1.42 19.64
CA TYR A 22 2.75 -0.04 19.76
C TYR A 22 3.33 -0.67 18.50
N TRP A 23 2.82 -0.29 17.33
CA TRP A 23 3.24 -0.84 16.05
C TRP A 23 4.73 -0.61 15.79
N ARG A 24 5.22 0.63 16.02
CA ARG A 24 6.64 0.96 15.81
C ARG A 24 7.61 0.30 16.78
N LYS A 25 7.20 0.05 18.02
CA LYS A 25 8.13 -0.43 19.07
C LYS A 25 7.96 -1.91 19.35
N GLN A 26 6.76 -2.33 19.73
CA GLN A 26 6.49 -3.70 20.19
C GLN A 26 6.39 -4.66 19.00
N HIS A 27 5.44 -4.40 18.10
CA HIS A 27 5.21 -5.29 16.97
C HIS A 27 6.40 -5.35 15.99
N ALA A 28 7.03 -4.21 15.71
CA ALA A 28 8.22 -4.15 14.86
C ALA A 28 9.33 -5.09 15.35
N ALA A 29 9.60 -5.10 16.66
CA ALA A 29 10.62 -5.95 17.27
C ALA A 29 10.32 -7.47 17.15
N ILE A 30 9.06 -7.83 16.90
CA ILE A 30 8.65 -9.21 16.64
C ILE A 30 8.82 -9.53 15.16
N VAL A 31 8.33 -8.65 14.28
CA VAL A 31 8.34 -8.86 12.83
C VAL A 31 9.75 -8.98 12.26
N ILE A 32 10.71 -8.19 12.72
CA ILE A 32 12.11 -8.25 12.23
C ILE A 32 12.80 -9.60 12.45
N LYS A 33 12.22 -10.48 13.26
CA LYS A 33 12.75 -11.84 13.52
C LYS A 33 12.28 -12.84 12.47
N LEU A 34 11.36 -12.47 11.56
CA LEU A 34 10.84 -13.38 10.54
C LEU A 34 11.97 -13.85 9.61
N PRO A 35 12.16 -15.16 9.46
CA PRO A 35 13.12 -15.71 8.51
C PRO A 35 12.75 -15.32 7.07
N GLY A 36 13.77 -14.97 6.29
CA GLY A 36 13.59 -14.60 4.88
C GLY A 36 13.06 -13.17 4.64
N LEU A 37 12.77 -12.42 5.70
CA LEU A 37 12.45 -11.00 5.63
C LEU A 37 13.63 -10.22 5.06
N ARG A 38 13.39 -9.35 4.05
CA ARG A 38 14.41 -8.52 3.40
C ARG A 38 14.25 -7.04 3.70
N ARG A 39 13.02 -6.60 3.82
CA ARG A 39 12.68 -5.22 4.12
C ARG A 39 11.33 -5.17 4.81
N TYR A 40 11.17 -4.24 5.74
CA TYR A 40 9.91 -3.94 6.41
C TYR A 40 9.74 -2.44 6.56
N VAL A 41 8.64 -1.92 6.03
CA VAL A 41 8.24 -0.50 6.16
C VAL A 41 6.83 -0.45 6.75
N GLN A 42 6.66 0.43 7.71
CA GLN A 42 5.34 0.78 8.27
C GLN A 42 4.93 2.14 7.72
N CYS A 43 3.84 2.19 6.98
CA CYS A 43 3.28 3.43 6.43
C CYS A 43 2.10 3.85 7.31
N HIS A 44 2.30 4.80 8.21
CA HIS A 44 1.30 5.27 9.18
C HIS A 44 0.48 6.41 8.60
N THR A 45 -0.85 6.31 8.64
CA THR A 45 -1.74 7.41 8.25
C THR A 45 -1.46 8.64 9.10
N ILE A 46 -1.20 9.78 8.43
CA ILE A 46 -0.86 11.04 9.11
C ILE A 46 -2.10 11.66 9.77
N PRO A 47 -1.93 12.52 10.79
CA PRO A 47 -3.07 13.11 11.53
C PRO A 47 -4.08 13.85 10.66
N SER A 48 -3.64 14.44 9.54
CA SER A 48 -4.57 15.10 8.61
C SER A 48 -5.53 14.13 7.90
N GLY A 49 -5.19 12.86 7.80
CA GLY A 49 -6.06 11.80 7.22
C GLY A 49 -7.32 11.51 8.06
N TYR A 50 -7.33 11.93 9.33
CA TYR A 50 -8.46 11.75 10.26
C TYR A 50 -9.39 12.95 10.36
N ARG A 51 -9.09 14.07 9.67
CA ARG A 51 -9.87 15.31 9.81
C ARG A 51 -11.32 15.21 9.36
N ASN A 52 -11.58 14.37 8.37
CA ASN A 52 -12.91 14.18 7.77
C ASN A 52 -13.58 12.87 8.22
N GLY A 53 -13.13 12.30 9.32
CA GLY A 53 -13.59 11.02 9.85
C GLY A 53 -12.50 9.94 9.82
N GLU A 54 -12.90 8.72 10.11
CA GLU A 54 -11.99 7.58 10.12
C GLU A 54 -11.52 7.25 8.68
N PRO A 55 -10.20 7.15 8.43
CA PRO A 55 -9.69 6.71 7.14
C PRO A 55 -10.03 5.24 6.88
N ALA A 56 -9.92 4.80 5.63
CA ALA A 56 -10.10 3.40 5.27
C ALA A 56 -9.18 2.49 6.11
N TYR A 57 -7.92 2.88 6.25
CA TYR A 57 -6.92 2.17 7.06
C TYR A 57 -6.12 3.16 7.92
N ASP A 58 -5.67 2.71 9.08
CA ASP A 58 -4.77 3.47 9.95
C ASP A 58 -3.31 3.37 9.47
N GLY A 59 -3.03 2.44 8.57
CA GLY A 59 -1.76 2.30 7.87
C GLY A 59 -1.68 1.05 7.02
N VAL A 60 -0.53 0.87 6.38
CA VAL A 60 -0.17 -0.36 5.68
C VAL A 60 1.19 -0.85 6.11
N ALA A 61 1.33 -2.18 6.26
CA ALA A 61 2.61 -2.83 6.47
C ALA A 61 3.11 -3.38 5.15
N GLU A 62 4.30 -2.98 4.76
CA GLU A 62 4.97 -3.42 3.55
C GLU A 62 6.14 -4.32 3.92
N VAL A 63 6.13 -5.55 3.40
CA VAL A 63 7.12 -6.57 3.74
C VAL A 63 7.63 -7.24 2.47
N TRP A 64 8.95 -7.31 2.30
CA TRP A 64 9.57 -7.91 1.13
C TRP A 64 10.28 -9.22 1.46
N PHE A 65 10.13 -10.18 0.56
CA PHE A 65 10.81 -11.47 0.55
C PHE A 65 11.47 -11.72 -0.81
N ASP A 66 12.48 -12.57 -0.87
CA ASP A 66 13.12 -12.94 -2.15
C ASP A 66 12.13 -13.60 -3.12
N SER A 67 11.21 -14.40 -2.58
CA SER A 67 10.22 -15.15 -3.35
C SER A 67 8.97 -15.48 -2.54
N THR A 68 7.92 -15.90 -3.22
CA THR A 68 6.74 -16.49 -2.56
C THR A 68 7.07 -17.82 -1.83
N GLY A 69 8.12 -18.53 -2.24
CA GLY A 69 8.64 -19.70 -1.53
C GLY A 69 9.16 -19.29 -0.16
N ALA A 70 10.11 -18.36 -0.10
CA ALA A 70 10.68 -17.83 1.14
C ALA A 70 9.58 -17.26 2.08
N MET A 71 8.60 -16.54 1.51
CA MET A 71 7.45 -16.05 2.27
C MET A 71 6.63 -17.19 2.91
N ARG A 72 6.36 -18.26 2.16
CA ARG A 72 5.62 -19.44 2.68
C ARG A 72 6.40 -20.19 3.74
N GLU A 73 7.70 -20.36 3.56
CA GLU A 73 8.58 -20.96 4.55
C GLU A 73 8.59 -20.15 5.84
N GLY A 74 8.74 -18.82 5.74
CA GLY A 74 8.64 -17.91 6.87
C GLY A 74 7.32 -18.04 7.62
N ALA A 75 6.21 -18.21 6.90
CA ALA A 75 4.87 -18.37 7.49
C ALA A 75 4.67 -19.67 8.30
N GLN A 76 5.57 -20.65 8.22
CA GLN A 76 5.51 -21.89 9.01
C GLN A 76 6.29 -21.80 10.32
N THR A 77 7.02 -20.73 10.57
CA THR A 77 7.93 -20.57 11.69
C THR A 77 7.24 -20.18 12.99
N ALA A 78 7.97 -20.35 14.11
CA ALA A 78 7.52 -19.87 15.41
C ALA A 78 7.43 -18.34 15.47
N GLU A 79 8.35 -17.68 14.76
CA GLU A 79 8.41 -16.21 14.66
C GLU A 79 7.14 -15.66 13.99
N TYR A 80 6.65 -16.30 12.90
CA TYR A 80 5.39 -15.90 12.28
C TYR A 80 4.19 -16.12 13.22
N ARG A 81 4.17 -17.23 13.96
CA ARG A 81 3.11 -17.45 14.97
C ARG A 81 3.15 -16.36 16.04
N ALA A 82 4.35 -15.90 16.45
CA ALA A 82 4.49 -14.79 17.41
C ALA A 82 3.95 -13.47 16.82
N VAL A 83 4.21 -13.18 15.53
CA VAL A 83 3.63 -12.02 14.82
C VAL A 83 2.09 -12.08 14.89
N ARG A 84 1.51 -13.22 14.49
CA ARG A 84 0.04 -13.40 14.48
C ARG A 84 -0.58 -13.34 15.88
N ALA A 85 0.12 -13.83 16.90
CA ALA A 85 -0.34 -13.78 18.29
C ALA A 85 -0.33 -12.35 18.87
N ASP A 86 0.53 -11.47 18.36
CA ASP A 86 0.64 -10.09 18.81
C ASP A 86 -0.39 -9.15 18.16
N GLU A 87 -0.83 -9.44 16.93
CA GLU A 87 -1.76 -8.58 16.18
C GLU A 87 -3.04 -8.19 16.95
N PRO A 88 -3.73 -9.07 17.70
CA PRO A 88 -4.94 -8.71 18.44
C PRO A 88 -4.73 -7.63 19.52
N ASN A 89 -3.48 -7.34 19.88
CA ASN A 89 -3.17 -6.31 20.87
C ASN A 89 -3.40 -4.91 20.32
N PHE A 90 -3.27 -4.70 18.99
CA PHE A 90 -3.35 -3.37 18.38
C PHE A 90 -4.15 -3.29 17.08
N ILE A 91 -4.49 -4.42 16.44
CA ILE A 91 -5.22 -4.48 15.15
C ILE A 91 -6.65 -4.97 15.35
N ASP A 92 -7.58 -4.41 14.58
CA ASP A 92 -8.91 -4.96 14.36
C ASP A 92 -8.82 -6.10 13.34
N LEU A 93 -8.78 -7.34 13.81
CA LEU A 93 -8.65 -8.52 12.96
C LEU A 93 -9.84 -8.76 12.03
N THR A 94 -10.97 -8.10 12.25
CA THR A 94 -12.15 -8.18 11.35
C THR A 94 -12.00 -7.31 10.11
N LYS A 95 -11.00 -6.41 10.10
CA LYS A 95 -10.75 -5.42 9.04
C LYS A 95 -9.32 -5.51 8.47
N ILE A 96 -8.58 -6.55 8.82
CA ILE A 96 -7.27 -6.80 8.25
C ILE A 96 -7.42 -7.56 6.93
N ASP A 97 -6.69 -7.12 5.92
CA ASP A 97 -6.57 -7.83 4.66
C ASP A 97 -5.17 -7.61 4.08
N PHE A 98 -4.80 -8.34 3.04
CA PHE A 98 -3.49 -8.18 2.43
C PHE A 98 -3.48 -8.59 0.95
N VAL A 99 -2.51 -8.08 0.24
CA VAL A 99 -2.20 -8.47 -1.15
C VAL A 99 -0.72 -8.84 -1.29
N ILE A 100 -0.44 -9.77 -2.18
CA ILE A 100 0.91 -10.14 -2.60
C ILE A 100 1.15 -9.55 -3.98
N THR A 101 2.16 -8.71 -4.09
CA THR A 101 2.36 -7.88 -5.28
C THR A 101 3.75 -8.03 -5.90
N GLU A 102 3.85 -7.53 -7.13
CA GLU A 102 5.09 -7.21 -7.82
C GLU A 102 5.13 -5.72 -8.11
N GLU A 103 6.26 -5.10 -7.79
CA GLU A 103 6.46 -3.66 -7.99
C GLU A 103 6.83 -3.35 -9.44
N ARG A 104 6.24 -2.28 -9.98
CA ARG A 104 6.62 -1.64 -11.24
C ARG A 104 6.88 -0.17 -10.99
N VAL A 105 8.15 0.19 -10.98
CA VAL A 105 8.59 1.58 -10.76
C VAL A 105 8.30 2.39 -12.02
N GLN A 106 7.49 3.43 -11.89
CA GLN A 106 7.12 4.36 -12.96
C GLN A 106 7.96 5.64 -12.92
N LYS A 107 8.30 6.09 -11.72
CA LYS A 107 9.24 7.19 -11.48
C LYS A 107 10.08 6.83 -10.26
N ASP A 108 11.39 6.88 -10.40
CA ASP A 108 12.30 6.54 -9.31
C ASP A 108 12.95 7.78 -8.70
N ALA A 109 13.02 7.76 -7.38
CA ALA A 109 13.80 8.68 -6.56
C ALA A 109 14.16 7.98 -5.25
N PRO A 110 15.23 8.40 -4.57
CA PRO A 110 15.53 7.92 -3.23
C PRO A 110 14.34 8.14 -2.28
N ALA A 111 14.01 7.12 -1.49
CA ALA A 111 13.03 7.28 -0.42
C ALA A 111 13.60 8.21 0.66
N ASP A 112 12.83 9.23 1.03
CA ASP A 112 13.16 10.14 2.12
C ASP A 112 12.05 10.05 3.18
N PRO A 113 12.38 9.76 4.45
CA PRO A 113 11.41 9.64 5.53
C PRO A 113 10.58 10.91 5.79
N SER A 114 11.04 12.07 5.30
CA SER A 114 10.29 13.33 5.40
C SER A 114 9.18 13.45 4.37
N MET A 115 9.22 12.66 3.29
CA MET A 115 8.20 12.67 2.25
C MET A 115 6.83 12.22 2.78
N VAL A 116 5.80 12.72 2.11
CA VAL A 116 4.43 12.24 2.26
C VAL A 116 4.18 11.17 1.21
N HIS A 117 3.63 10.04 1.64
CA HIS A 117 3.33 8.92 0.80
C HIS A 117 1.81 8.75 0.67
N LEU A 118 1.30 8.90 -0.54
CA LEU A 118 -0.08 8.59 -0.92
C LEU A 118 -0.16 7.13 -1.32
N VAL A 119 -1.03 6.38 -0.66
CA VAL A 119 -1.31 4.96 -0.93
C VAL A 119 -2.75 4.84 -1.42
N GLU A 120 -2.95 4.46 -2.67
CA GLU A 120 -4.27 4.31 -3.29
C GLU A 120 -4.56 2.83 -3.58
N PHE A 121 -5.76 2.39 -3.22
CA PHE A 121 -6.21 0.99 -3.35
C PHE A 121 -7.04 0.83 -4.60
N VAL A 122 -6.45 0.23 -5.64
CA VAL A 122 -6.98 0.22 -7.00
C VAL A 122 -7.75 -1.05 -7.29
N THR A 123 -9.00 -0.90 -7.73
CA THR A 123 -9.84 -1.97 -8.27
C THR A 123 -10.01 -1.78 -9.77
N ARG A 124 -9.78 -2.83 -10.55
CA ARG A 124 -9.93 -2.77 -12.00
C ARG A 124 -11.38 -2.56 -12.44
N LYS A 125 -11.54 -1.98 -13.61
CA LYS A 125 -12.85 -1.78 -14.26
C LYS A 125 -13.62 -3.10 -14.33
N PRO A 126 -14.91 -3.13 -13.98
CA PRO A 126 -15.75 -4.32 -14.14
C PRO A 126 -15.70 -4.90 -15.55
N GLY A 127 -15.54 -6.22 -15.64
CA GLY A 127 -15.42 -6.94 -16.91
C GLY A 127 -14.04 -6.89 -17.57
N MET A 128 -13.10 -6.10 -17.07
CA MET A 128 -11.74 -6.06 -17.57
C MET A 128 -10.92 -7.25 -17.04
N SER A 129 -10.13 -7.90 -17.90
CA SER A 129 -9.23 -8.96 -17.45
C SER A 129 -8.06 -8.38 -16.64
N VAL A 130 -7.48 -9.18 -15.74
CA VAL A 130 -6.32 -8.79 -14.93
C VAL A 130 -5.14 -8.37 -15.81
N GLU A 131 -4.89 -9.10 -16.88
CA GLU A 131 -3.80 -8.82 -17.80
C GLU A 131 -4.01 -7.50 -18.57
N ALA A 132 -5.25 -7.23 -18.99
CA ALA A 132 -5.58 -5.97 -19.68
C ALA A 132 -5.44 -4.79 -18.72
N PHE A 133 -5.93 -4.91 -17.50
CA PHE A 133 -5.76 -3.93 -16.42
C PHE A 133 -4.28 -3.64 -16.18
N GLN A 134 -3.48 -4.67 -15.94
CA GLN A 134 -2.06 -4.51 -15.62
C GLN A 134 -1.25 -3.90 -16.77
N ARG A 135 -1.58 -4.26 -18.03
CA ARG A 135 -0.95 -3.64 -19.21
C ARG A 135 -1.30 -2.17 -19.34
N HIS A 136 -2.59 -1.82 -19.19
CA HIS A 136 -3.03 -0.43 -19.27
C HIS A 136 -2.39 0.41 -18.15
N TRP A 137 -2.49 -0.09 -16.92
CA TRP A 137 -1.97 0.63 -15.75
C TRP A 137 -0.47 0.91 -15.85
N SER A 138 0.34 -0.07 -16.25
CA SER A 138 1.78 0.13 -16.37
C SER A 138 2.21 0.83 -17.67
N GLY A 139 1.53 0.56 -18.79
CA GLY A 139 1.97 1.03 -20.12
C GLY A 139 1.37 2.39 -20.54
N VAL A 140 0.21 2.76 -20.00
CA VAL A 140 -0.50 4.01 -20.34
C VAL A 140 -0.56 4.93 -19.14
N HIS A 141 -1.22 4.51 -18.07
CA HIS A 141 -1.47 5.35 -16.89
C HIS A 141 -0.17 5.68 -16.11
N GLY A 142 0.71 4.71 -15.93
CA GLY A 142 1.98 4.91 -15.22
C GLY A 142 2.82 6.05 -15.80
N PRO A 143 3.09 6.05 -17.14
CA PRO A 143 3.76 7.16 -17.80
C PRO A 143 3.07 8.52 -17.66
N LEU A 144 1.74 8.57 -17.55
CA LEU A 144 1.02 9.82 -17.29
C LEU A 144 1.29 10.31 -15.87
N GLY A 145 1.15 9.45 -14.87
CA GLY A 145 1.42 9.80 -13.47
C GLY A 145 2.87 10.22 -13.20
N ALA A 146 3.82 9.57 -13.88
CA ALA A 146 5.24 9.91 -13.77
C ALA A 146 5.57 11.33 -14.26
N LYS A 147 4.73 11.93 -15.12
CA LYS A 147 4.90 13.31 -15.63
C LYS A 147 4.46 14.39 -14.66
N ILE A 148 3.70 14.07 -13.63
CA ILE A 148 3.24 15.05 -12.64
C ILE A 148 4.49 15.67 -11.98
N PRO A 149 4.67 17.01 -12.05
CA PRO A 149 5.94 17.64 -11.63
C PRO A 149 6.30 17.41 -10.16
N MET A 150 5.29 17.45 -9.26
CA MET A 150 5.47 17.32 -7.81
C MET A 150 5.66 15.86 -7.36
N VAL A 151 5.37 14.88 -8.21
CA VAL A 151 5.61 13.47 -7.90
C VAL A 151 7.12 13.23 -7.87
N ARG A 152 7.63 12.73 -6.76
CA ARG A 152 9.04 12.39 -6.57
C ARG A 152 9.30 10.94 -6.92
N ARG A 153 8.47 10.04 -6.42
CA ARG A 153 8.54 8.60 -6.71
C ARG A 153 7.13 8.10 -6.99
N TYR A 154 7.00 7.15 -7.92
CA TYR A 154 5.74 6.46 -8.21
C TYR A 154 6.02 4.98 -8.46
N VAL A 155 5.37 4.13 -7.69
CA VAL A 155 5.43 2.68 -7.78
C VAL A 155 4.03 2.12 -7.91
N GLN A 156 3.83 1.19 -8.83
CA GLN A 156 2.62 0.41 -8.98
C GLN A 156 2.87 -0.99 -8.41
N CYS A 157 2.13 -1.37 -7.39
CA CYS A 157 2.17 -2.70 -6.79
C CYS A 157 1.06 -3.55 -7.40
N HIS A 158 1.39 -4.33 -8.42
CA HIS A 158 0.46 -5.18 -9.15
C HIS A 158 0.21 -6.49 -8.38
N VAL A 159 -1.06 -6.80 -8.09
CA VAL A 159 -1.42 -8.06 -7.45
C VAL A 159 -1.07 -9.23 -8.38
N ARG A 160 -0.43 -10.24 -7.82
CA ARG A 160 0.06 -11.39 -8.58
C ARG A 160 -1.09 -12.25 -9.10
N PRO A 161 -0.98 -12.82 -10.32
CA PRO A 161 -2.03 -13.65 -10.93
C PRO A 161 -2.49 -14.82 -10.06
N ALA A 162 -1.64 -15.31 -9.16
CA ALA A 162 -1.99 -16.39 -8.25
C ALA A 162 -3.13 -16.04 -7.27
N ALA A 163 -3.38 -14.76 -7.00
CA ALA A 163 -4.48 -14.31 -6.15
C ALA A 163 -5.87 -14.53 -6.78
N TYR A 164 -5.92 -14.66 -8.11
CA TYR A 164 -7.17 -14.81 -8.88
C TYR A 164 -7.49 -16.26 -9.24
N ARG A 165 -6.65 -17.23 -8.83
CA ARG A 165 -6.89 -18.64 -9.12
C ARG A 165 -8.19 -19.12 -8.49
N ASP A 166 -8.83 -20.07 -9.14
CA ASP A 166 -10.07 -20.69 -8.68
C ASP A 166 -11.24 -19.69 -8.49
N GLY A 167 -11.25 -18.62 -9.30
CA GLY A 167 -12.30 -17.59 -9.28
C GLY A 167 -12.21 -16.63 -8.08
N ARG A 168 -11.14 -16.70 -7.28
CA ARG A 168 -10.94 -15.77 -6.16
C ARG A 168 -10.77 -14.34 -6.65
N GLN A 169 -11.14 -13.40 -5.80
CA GLN A 169 -10.90 -11.97 -6.01
C GLN A 169 -10.13 -11.43 -4.80
N PRO A 170 -8.99 -10.79 -4.99
CA PRO A 170 -8.32 -10.05 -3.91
C PRO A 170 -9.15 -8.82 -3.53
N PRO A 171 -8.91 -8.21 -2.34
CA PRO A 171 -9.61 -7.00 -1.92
C PRO A 171 -9.40 -5.84 -2.88
N TYR A 172 -8.25 -5.77 -3.52
CA TYR A 172 -7.88 -4.80 -4.56
C TYR A 172 -7.06 -5.49 -5.65
N ASP A 173 -7.04 -4.92 -6.86
CA ASP A 173 -6.25 -5.42 -7.99
C ASP A 173 -4.81 -4.87 -8.00
N GLY A 174 -4.58 -3.83 -7.20
CA GLY A 174 -3.26 -3.25 -7.00
C GLY A 174 -3.24 -2.12 -5.99
N VAL A 175 -2.04 -1.64 -5.68
CA VAL A 175 -1.81 -0.48 -4.83
C VAL A 175 -0.90 0.50 -5.55
N ALA A 176 -1.35 1.75 -5.71
CA ALA A 176 -0.50 2.83 -6.22
C ALA A 176 0.17 3.53 -5.04
N GLU A 177 1.46 3.71 -5.15
CA GLU A 177 2.30 4.35 -4.13
C GLU A 177 2.97 5.57 -4.75
N VAL A 178 2.65 6.76 -4.23
CA VAL A 178 3.13 8.03 -4.78
C VAL A 178 3.70 8.90 -3.67
N TRP A 179 4.95 9.33 -3.82
CA TRP A 179 5.64 10.17 -2.84
C TRP A 179 5.75 11.61 -3.32
N PHE A 180 5.54 12.53 -2.37
CA PHE A 180 5.62 13.98 -2.55
C PHE A 180 6.50 14.59 -1.44
N ASP A 181 7.11 15.73 -1.70
CA ASP A 181 7.89 16.45 -0.67
C ASP A 181 7.03 16.88 0.53
N SER A 182 5.72 17.11 0.31
CA SER A 182 4.80 17.55 1.35
C SER A 182 3.33 17.35 0.94
N THR A 183 2.43 17.47 1.91
CA THR A 183 0.98 17.54 1.64
C THR A 183 0.59 18.78 0.82
N ALA A 184 1.38 19.86 0.88
CA ALA A 184 1.17 21.04 0.04
C ALA A 184 1.50 20.72 -1.43
N ALA A 185 2.65 20.11 -1.70
CA ALA A 185 3.05 19.66 -3.04
C ALA A 185 2.04 18.64 -3.62
N MET A 186 1.56 17.71 -2.78
CA MET A 186 0.50 16.77 -3.17
C MET A 186 -0.79 17.49 -3.59
N ARG A 187 -1.25 18.51 -2.85
CA ARG A 187 -2.43 19.29 -3.23
C ARG A 187 -2.19 20.13 -4.49
N GLU A 188 -1.02 20.72 -4.63
CA GLU A 188 -0.63 21.49 -5.80
C GLU A 188 -0.63 20.60 -7.05
N SER A 189 -0.16 19.35 -6.94
CA SER A 189 -0.18 18.41 -8.06
C SER A 189 -1.57 18.24 -8.68
N ALA A 190 -2.63 18.27 -7.87
CA ALA A 190 -4.02 18.12 -8.33
C ALA A 190 -4.51 19.29 -9.21
N THR A 191 -3.78 20.41 -9.27
CA THR A 191 -4.13 21.56 -10.13
C THR A 191 -3.49 21.50 -11.51
N THR A 192 -2.56 20.57 -11.73
CA THR A 192 -1.74 20.50 -12.95
C THR A 192 -2.50 19.88 -14.14
N PRO A 193 -2.10 20.21 -15.38
CA PRO A 193 -2.62 19.55 -16.58
C PRO A 193 -2.32 18.04 -16.59
N GLU A 194 -1.15 17.64 -16.10
CA GLU A 194 -0.72 16.25 -16.01
C GLU A 194 -1.63 15.43 -15.09
N TYR A 195 -2.00 15.98 -13.93
CA TYR A 195 -2.98 15.34 -13.04
C TYR A 195 -4.34 15.19 -13.71
N ARG A 196 -4.81 16.21 -14.44
CA ARG A 196 -6.07 16.11 -15.18
C ARG A 196 -6.01 15.00 -16.24
N ALA A 197 -4.87 14.82 -16.91
CA ALA A 197 -4.69 13.73 -17.87
C ALA A 197 -4.74 12.35 -17.19
N VAL A 198 -4.13 12.22 -15.99
CA VAL A 198 -4.21 11.01 -15.15
C VAL A 198 -5.67 10.70 -14.80
N ARG A 199 -6.42 11.67 -14.28
CA ARG A 199 -7.84 11.51 -13.92
C ARG A 199 -8.73 11.17 -15.11
N ALA A 200 -8.44 11.71 -16.29
CA ALA A 200 -9.17 11.43 -17.52
C ALA A 200 -8.96 10.00 -18.02
N ASP A 201 -7.82 9.39 -17.71
CA ASP A 201 -7.51 8.01 -18.10
C ASP A 201 -8.13 6.97 -17.17
N GLU A 202 -8.38 7.29 -15.90
CA GLU A 202 -8.87 6.32 -14.90
C GLU A 202 -10.10 5.50 -15.33
N PRO A 203 -11.16 6.07 -15.94
CA PRO A 203 -12.34 5.30 -16.36
C PRO A 203 -12.05 4.24 -17.43
N ASN A 204 -10.86 4.28 -18.05
CA ASN A 204 -10.46 3.29 -19.04
C ASN A 204 -10.07 1.96 -18.41
N PHE A 205 -9.61 1.94 -17.14
CA PHE A 205 -9.03 0.72 -16.56
C PHE A 205 -9.39 0.46 -15.08
N ILE A 206 -9.85 1.46 -14.32
CA ILE A 206 -10.28 1.25 -12.92
C ILE A 206 -11.79 1.41 -12.76
N ASP A 207 -12.30 0.84 -11.68
CA ASP A 207 -13.67 1.03 -11.24
C ASP A 207 -13.85 2.44 -10.67
N THR A 208 -14.63 3.27 -11.35
CA THR A 208 -14.94 4.64 -10.93
C THR A 208 -16.38 4.78 -10.40
N THR A 209 -17.08 3.67 -10.17
CA THR A 209 -18.45 3.70 -9.59
C THR A 209 -18.44 4.19 -8.14
N HIS A 210 -17.31 4.05 -7.46
CA HIS A 210 -17.02 4.59 -6.14
C HIS A 210 -15.69 5.35 -6.15
N PRO A 211 -15.49 6.30 -5.23
CA PRO A 211 -14.18 6.94 -5.05
C PRO A 211 -13.12 5.88 -4.76
N VAL A 212 -11.96 6.00 -5.39
CA VAL A 212 -10.80 5.14 -5.09
C VAL A 212 -10.37 5.39 -3.65
N PRO A 213 -10.37 4.36 -2.77
CA PRO A 213 -9.93 4.53 -1.40
C PRO A 213 -8.44 4.86 -1.38
N PHE A 214 -8.04 5.75 -0.48
CA PHE A 214 -6.63 6.10 -0.27
C PHE A 214 -6.35 6.49 1.18
N ILE A 215 -5.10 6.42 1.55
CA ILE A 215 -4.57 7.00 2.78
C ILE A 215 -3.33 7.84 2.47
N ILE A 216 -3.08 8.82 3.30
CA ILE A 216 -1.87 9.64 3.23
C ILE A 216 -1.02 9.27 4.43
N THR A 217 0.20 8.81 4.18
CA THR A 217 1.04 8.22 5.21
C THR A 217 2.38 8.92 5.36
N ARG A 218 3.07 8.56 6.42
CA ARG A 218 4.49 8.74 6.60
C ARG A 218 5.13 7.38 6.84
N ASP A 219 6.26 7.15 6.18
CA ASP A 219 6.94 5.87 6.18
C ASP A 219 7.97 5.79 7.30
N PHE A 220 8.01 4.61 7.95
CA PHE A 220 9.01 4.25 8.95
C PHE A 220 9.69 2.95 8.47
N ALA A 221 10.92 3.09 7.98
CA ALA A 221 11.74 1.92 7.68
C ALA A 221 12.13 1.23 9.01
N VAL A 222 11.77 -0.03 9.14
CA VAL A 222 12.07 -0.86 10.32
C VAL A 222 13.26 -1.77 10.03
N LEU A 223 13.37 -2.26 8.80
CA LEU A 223 14.44 -3.10 8.28
C LEU A 223 14.72 -2.75 6.82
#